data_f93f0d327b28fd15e2222b0ee590c88f
#
_entry.id   f93f0d327b28fd15e2222b0ee590c88f
#
_cell.length_a   1.000
_cell.length_b   1.000
_cell.length_c   1.000
_cell.angle_alpha   90.00
_cell.angle_beta   90.00
_cell.angle_gamma   90.00
#
_symmetry.space_group_name_H-M   'P 1'
#
loop_
_entity.id
_entity.type
_entity.pdbx_description
1 polymer ?
#
loop_
_entity_poly.entity_id
_entity_poly.type
_entity_poly.pdbx_seq_one_letter_code
_entity_poly.pdbx_strand_id
1 'polypeptide(L)'
;MYIKQIRIFILKNLRDSHFRSVFDYRIYFLEYSLWKYVRKIRFETDGTFDSIFIALGSDSVCSKIRDNSVNKMLEVFLPFNFERYEQSDDEQRCLYFIELLRQGLQIASEIKNIPYQELMGFANELADNGFVYSWPFKNVTLRDYGLKVKFISELSSRDYVFKLQAFEKKNPNPCLLYTSD
;
A
#
# COMPACT_ATOMS: atom_id res chain seq x y z
N MET A 1 -9.26 19.91 -0.26
CA MET A 1 -7.94 19.28 -0.15
C MET A 1 -8.12 17.78 -0.38
N TYR A 2 -7.13 17.06 -0.94
CA TYR A 2 -7.26 15.63 -1.24
C TYR A 2 -6.40 14.80 -0.30
N ILE A 3 -6.81 13.53 -0.05
CA ILE A 3 -5.95 12.56 0.64
C ILE A 3 -4.72 12.31 -0.21
N LYS A 4 -3.52 12.47 0.39
CA LYS A 4 -2.23 12.31 -0.28
C LYS A 4 -1.58 10.98 0.03
N GLN A 5 -1.77 10.46 1.26
CA GLN A 5 -1.12 9.24 1.71
C GLN A 5 -1.85 8.60 2.90
N ILE A 6 -1.67 7.29 3.01
CA ILE A 6 -2.07 6.49 4.16
C ILE A 6 -0.82 5.70 4.56
N ARG A 7 -0.43 5.76 5.83
CA ARG A 7 0.76 5.07 6.35
C ARG A 7 0.46 4.29 7.61
N ILE A 8 1.15 3.16 7.77
CA ILE A 8 1.05 2.29 8.94
C ILE A 8 2.47 2.07 9.47
N PHE A 9 2.74 2.45 10.70
CA PHE A 9 4.09 2.37 11.25
C PHE A 9 4.09 2.01 12.74
N ILE A 10 5.18 1.41 13.19
CA ILE A 10 5.38 1.08 14.60
C ILE A 10 6.00 2.28 15.34
N LEU A 11 5.46 2.59 16.52
CA LEU A 11 5.98 3.65 17.38
C LEU A 11 7.44 3.38 17.79
N LYS A 12 8.28 4.44 17.75
CA LYS A 12 9.74 4.34 17.88
C LYS A 12 10.24 3.72 19.18
N ASN A 13 9.48 3.81 20.25
CA ASN A 13 9.85 3.35 21.59
C ASN A 13 9.54 1.87 21.87
N LEU A 14 8.94 1.16 20.92
CA LEU A 14 8.42 -0.21 21.16
C LEU A 14 9.35 -1.33 20.67
N ARG A 15 10.20 -1.04 19.70
CA ARG A 15 11.14 -2.01 19.12
C ARG A 15 12.38 -1.30 18.62
N ASP A 16 13.46 -2.06 18.46
CA ASP A 16 14.72 -1.56 17.90
C ASP A 16 14.57 -1.08 16.44
N SER A 17 15.59 -0.43 15.93
CA SER A 17 15.58 0.13 14.58
C SER A 17 15.57 -0.94 13.49
N HIS A 18 16.18 -2.10 13.75
CA HIS A 18 16.22 -3.20 12.78
C HIS A 18 14.83 -3.77 12.56
N PHE A 19 14.11 -4.11 13.64
CA PHE A 19 12.73 -4.61 13.54
C PHE A 19 11.84 -3.63 12.76
N ARG A 20 11.92 -2.33 13.07
CA ARG A 20 11.13 -1.31 12.37
C ARG A 20 11.47 -1.24 10.89
N SER A 21 12.75 -1.28 10.53
CA SER A 21 13.17 -1.27 9.12
C SER A 21 12.65 -2.48 8.35
N VAL A 22 12.67 -3.67 8.96
CA VAL A 22 12.10 -4.89 8.36
C VAL A 22 10.58 -4.79 8.23
N PHE A 23 9.89 -4.25 9.24
CA PHE A 23 8.45 -4.00 9.18
C PHE A 23 8.11 -3.01 8.06
N ASP A 24 8.79 -1.86 8.02
CA ASP A 24 8.57 -0.82 7.00
C ASP A 24 8.81 -1.37 5.59
N TYR A 25 9.84 -2.18 5.40
CA TYR A 25 10.10 -2.84 4.12
C TYR A 25 8.95 -3.77 3.70
N ARG A 26 8.47 -4.61 4.62
CA ARG A 26 7.42 -5.60 4.33
C ARG A 26 6.06 -4.97 4.07
N ILE A 27 5.72 -3.86 4.74
CA ILE A 27 4.43 -3.18 4.55
C ILE A 27 4.46 -2.22 3.36
N TYR A 28 5.63 -1.90 2.82
CA TYR A 28 5.81 -0.91 1.77
C TYR A 28 4.95 -1.17 0.53
N PHE A 29 4.75 -2.43 0.14
CA PHE A 29 3.89 -2.75 -0.99
C PHE A 29 2.46 -2.22 -0.81
N LEU A 30 1.88 -2.36 0.38
CA LEU A 30 0.54 -1.87 0.70
C LEU A 30 0.51 -0.34 0.73
N GLU A 31 1.45 0.30 1.44
CA GLU A 31 1.52 1.76 1.51
C GLU A 31 1.70 2.41 0.15
N TYR A 32 2.60 1.87 -0.67
CA TYR A 32 2.86 2.38 -2.01
C TYR A 32 1.64 2.20 -2.94
N SER A 33 0.99 1.05 -2.87
CA SER A 33 -0.22 0.75 -3.64
C SER A 33 -1.36 1.70 -3.25
N LEU A 34 -1.58 1.91 -1.95
CA LEU A 34 -2.54 2.87 -1.43
C LEU A 34 -2.19 4.31 -1.85
N TRP A 35 -0.92 4.69 -1.78
CA TRP A 35 -0.47 6.00 -2.23
C TRP A 35 -0.79 6.26 -3.72
N LYS A 36 -0.58 5.25 -4.58
CA LYS A 36 -0.97 5.33 -5.99
C LYS A 36 -2.48 5.45 -6.15
N TYR A 37 -3.22 4.65 -5.39
CA TYR A 37 -4.68 4.60 -5.46
C TYR A 37 -5.34 5.90 -5.01
N VAL A 38 -4.96 6.45 -3.85
CA VAL A 38 -5.55 7.70 -3.33
C VAL A 38 -5.28 8.89 -4.25
N ARG A 39 -4.13 8.91 -4.93
CA ARG A 39 -3.83 9.93 -5.95
C ARG A 39 -4.68 9.81 -7.20
N LYS A 40 -5.14 8.61 -7.53
CA LYS A 40 -6.03 8.34 -8.66
C LYS A 40 -7.46 8.76 -8.35
N ILE A 41 -8.00 8.38 -7.20
CA ILE A 41 -9.39 8.68 -6.83
C ILE A 41 -9.61 10.14 -6.44
N ARG A 42 -8.55 10.84 -5.95
CA ARG A 42 -8.58 12.27 -5.60
C ARG A 42 -9.73 12.62 -4.65
N PHE A 43 -9.92 11.80 -3.60
CA PHE A 43 -11.00 12.03 -2.64
C PHE A 43 -10.80 13.34 -1.88
N GLU A 44 -11.79 14.21 -1.91
CA GLU A 44 -11.77 15.51 -1.22
C GLU A 44 -12.07 15.36 0.26
N THR A 45 -11.21 15.95 1.10
CA THR A 45 -11.39 16.02 2.54
C THR A 45 -12.05 17.36 2.94
N ASP A 46 -12.42 17.47 4.21
CA ASP A 46 -12.94 18.71 4.82
C ASP A 46 -11.88 19.84 4.92
N GLY A 47 -10.67 19.62 4.46
CA GLY A 47 -9.57 20.59 4.50
C GLY A 47 -8.74 20.55 5.77
N THR A 48 -9.14 19.81 6.80
CA THR A 48 -8.40 19.70 8.07
C THR A 48 -7.25 18.69 8.01
N PHE A 49 -7.33 17.69 7.12
CA PHE A 49 -6.29 16.66 6.94
C PHE A 49 -6.10 16.31 5.47
N ASP A 50 -4.92 15.82 5.13
CA ASP A 50 -4.58 15.23 3.82
C ASP A 50 -3.83 13.91 3.94
N SER A 51 -3.59 13.47 5.16
CA SER A 51 -2.82 12.25 5.44
C SER A 51 -3.44 11.48 6.59
N ILE A 52 -3.49 10.15 6.47
CA ILE A 52 -3.95 9.26 7.52
C ILE A 52 -2.76 8.42 7.99
N PHE A 53 -2.48 8.48 9.30
CA PHE A 53 -1.38 7.77 9.94
C PHE A 53 -1.94 6.76 10.95
N ILE A 54 -1.67 5.48 10.74
CA ILE A 54 -2.03 4.40 11.65
C ILE A 54 -0.76 4.04 12.43
N ALA A 55 -0.71 4.50 13.67
CA ALA A 55 0.43 4.31 14.57
C ALA A 55 0.18 3.06 15.43
N LEU A 56 1.05 2.08 15.29
CA LEU A 56 0.95 0.80 15.98
C LEU A 56 1.70 0.88 17.32
N GLY A 57 0.97 0.62 18.41
CA GLY A 57 1.44 0.62 19.78
C GLY A 57 1.59 -0.78 20.35
N SER A 58 1.90 -0.89 21.66
CA SER A 58 1.84 -2.15 22.39
C SER A 58 0.38 -2.61 22.55
N ASP A 59 0.18 -3.88 22.92
CA ASP A 59 -1.15 -4.46 23.16
C ASP A 59 -1.97 -3.69 24.22
N SER A 60 -1.30 -2.92 25.09
CA SER A 60 -1.94 -2.07 26.10
C SER A 60 -2.42 -0.72 25.57
N VAL A 61 -2.13 -0.38 24.33
CA VAL A 61 -2.59 0.87 23.72
C VAL A 61 -4.07 0.73 23.39
N CYS A 62 -4.91 1.56 24.03
CA CYS A 62 -6.31 1.68 23.61
C CYS A 62 -6.38 2.33 22.22
N SER A 63 -7.23 1.77 21.36
CA SER A 63 -7.54 2.39 20.07
C SER A 63 -8.08 3.79 20.26
N LYS A 64 -7.45 4.77 19.67
CA LYS A 64 -7.82 6.18 19.76
C LYS A 64 -7.45 6.93 18.48
N ILE A 65 -8.08 8.07 18.29
CA ILE A 65 -7.82 8.95 17.16
C ILE A 65 -7.40 10.34 17.67
N ARG A 66 -6.54 10.99 16.94
CA ARG A 66 -6.14 12.37 17.13
C ARG A 66 -6.18 13.13 15.81
N ASP A 67 -6.97 14.18 15.76
CA ASP A 67 -6.95 15.15 14.67
C ASP A 67 -5.83 16.15 14.92
N ASN A 68 -4.78 16.06 14.12
CA ASN A 68 -3.65 16.98 14.13
C ASN A 68 -3.76 17.95 12.97
N SER A 69 -4.66 18.91 13.07
CA SER A 69 -4.97 19.87 12.00
C SER A 69 -3.78 20.78 11.65
N VAL A 70 -2.86 21.02 12.59
CA VAL A 70 -1.63 21.80 12.33
C VAL A 70 -0.75 21.11 11.29
N ASN A 71 -0.58 19.81 11.42
CA ASN A 71 0.22 18.99 10.48
C ASN A 71 -0.63 18.37 9.38
N LYS A 72 -1.94 18.63 9.35
CA LYS A 72 -2.90 18.05 8.40
C LYS A 72 -2.90 16.52 8.42
N MET A 73 -2.76 15.94 9.60
CA MET A 73 -2.70 14.50 9.80
C MET A 73 -3.86 14.02 10.67
N LEU A 74 -4.48 12.93 10.25
CA LEU A 74 -5.40 12.16 11.06
C LEU A 74 -4.63 10.95 11.61
N GLU A 75 -4.34 10.95 12.91
CA GLU A 75 -3.54 9.91 13.56
C GLU A 75 -4.46 8.92 14.29
N VAL A 76 -4.41 7.67 13.89
CA VAL A 76 -5.11 6.56 14.53
C VAL A 76 -4.10 5.69 15.25
N PHE A 77 -4.33 5.41 16.52
CA PHE A 77 -3.47 4.53 17.32
C PHE A 77 -4.16 3.18 17.49
N LEU A 78 -3.45 2.10 17.17
CA LEU A 78 -3.93 0.73 17.28
C LEU A 78 -2.97 -0.12 18.13
N PRO A 79 -3.49 -1.12 18.87
CA PRO A 79 -2.64 -2.15 19.44
C PRO A 79 -2.03 -3.01 18.32
N PHE A 80 -0.80 -3.48 18.55
CA PHE A 80 -0.10 -4.35 17.61
C PHE A 80 0.39 -5.61 18.33
N ASN A 81 -0.07 -6.75 17.88
CA ASN A 81 0.34 -8.03 18.43
C ASN A 81 1.67 -8.48 17.79
N PHE A 82 2.77 -8.22 18.47
CA PHE A 82 4.12 -8.57 18.03
C PHE A 82 4.33 -10.07 17.89
N GLU A 83 3.80 -10.87 18.82
CA GLU A 83 3.96 -12.32 18.79
C GLU A 83 3.26 -12.93 17.59
N ARG A 84 2.00 -12.53 17.32
CA ARG A 84 1.28 -12.93 16.12
C ARG A 84 2.07 -12.59 14.85
N TYR A 85 2.61 -11.38 14.78
CA TYR A 85 3.37 -10.92 13.61
C TYR A 85 4.65 -11.73 13.39
N GLU A 86 5.41 -12.02 14.45
CA GLU A 86 6.65 -12.77 14.39
C GLU A 86 6.42 -14.24 14.01
N GLN A 87 5.35 -14.86 14.51
CA GLN A 87 4.98 -16.26 14.23
C GLN A 87 4.29 -16.45 12.87
N SER A 88 3.78 -15.39 12.25
CA SER A 88 3.09 -15.45 10.97
C SER A 88 4.06 -15.72 9.83
N ASP A 89 3.62 -16.46 8.82
CA ASP A 89 4.26 -16.51 7.52
C ASP A 89 4.00 -15.20 6.73
N ASP A 90 4.46 -15.15 5.50
CA ASP A 90 4.41 -13.91 4.72
C ASP A 90 2.98 -13.54 4.28
N GLU A 91 2.19 -14.52 3.88
CA GLU A 91 0.78 -14.31 3.50
C GLU A 91 -0.05 -13.88 4.70
N GLN A 92 0.13 -14.54 5.85
CA GLN A 92 -0.53 -14.18 7.10
C GLN A 92 -0.16 -12.77 7.56
N ARG A 93 1.10 -12.33 7.36
CA ARG A 93 1.52 -10.95 7.64
C ARG A 93 0.83 -9.95 6.72
N CYS A 94 0.72 -10.27 5.44
CA CYS A 94 0.01 -9.41 4.48
C CYS A 94 -1.46 -9.26 4.85
N LEU A 95 -2.13 -10.35 5.23
CA LEU A 95 -3.51 -10.32 5.73
C LEU A 95 -3.62 -9.49 7.01
N TYR A 96 -2.65 -9.60 7.91
CA TYR A 96 -2.62 -8.82 9.14
C TYR A 96 -2.46 -7.32 8.85
N PHE A 97 -1.66 -6.93 7.85
CA PHE A 97 -1.58 -5.52 7.41
C PHE A 97 -2.92 -5.00 6.88
N ILE A 98 -3.66 -5.81 6.13
CA ILE A 98 -5.01 -5.44 5.67
C ILE A 98 -5.99 -5.30 6.85
N GLU A 99 -5.87 -6.16 7.85
CA GLU A 99 -6.68 -6.08 9.08
C GLU A 99 -6.40 -4.77 9.84
N LEU A 100 -5.13 -4.43 10.04
CA LEU A 100 -4.72 -3.17 10.68
C LEU A 100 -5.20 -1.94 9.89
N LEU A 101 -5.07 -1.98 8.56
CA LEU A 101 -5.61 -0.94 7.69
C LEU A 101 -7.12 -0.78 7.88
N ARG A 102 -7.87 -1.89 7.88
CA ARG A 102 -9.33 -1.90 8.07
C ARG A 102 -9.72 -1.27 9.40
N GLN A 103 -9.09 -1.69 10.49
CA GLN A 103 -9.36 -1.15 11.83
C GLN A 103 -9.06 0.36 11.90
N GLY A 104 -7.90 0.77 11.38
CA GLY A 104 -7.50 2.18 11.37
C GLY A 104 -8.41 3.06 10.54
N LEU A 105 -8.80 2.62 9.35
CA LEU A 105 -9.72 3.36 8.49
C LEU A 105 -11.15 3.38 9.05
N GLN A 106 -11.61 2.32 9.72
CA GLN A 106 -12.90 2.30 10.37
C GLN A 106 -12.98 3.37 11.45
N ILE A 107 -12.01 3.42 12.37
CA ILE A 107 -11.93 4.43 13.42
C ILE A 107 -11.84 5.84 12.82
N ALA A 108 -11.04 6.01 11.76
CA ALA A 108 -10.95 7.30 11.06
C ALA A 108 -12.30 7.74 10.46
N SER A 109 -13.06 6.79 9.93
CA SER A 109 -14.37 7.07 9.30
C SER A 109 -15.48 7.48 10.29
N GLU A 110 -15.33 7.17 11.58
CA GLU A 110 -16.27 7.59 12.63
C GLU A 110 -16.19 9.10 12.90
N ILE A 111 -15.05 9.73 12.60
CA ILE A 111 -14.81 11.15 12.91
C ILE A 111 -14.71 12.01 11.65
N LYS A 112 -14.19 11.46 10.57
CA LYS A 112 -13.95 12.17 9.33
C LYS A 112 -14.57 11.44 8.14
N ASN A 113 -15.10 12.20 7.21
CA ASN A 113 -15.53 11.64 5.93
C ASN A 113 -14.30 11.19 5.13
N ILE A 114 -14.14 9.89 4.98
CA ILE A 114 -13.08 9.24 4.19
C ILE A 114 -13.70 8.20 3.25
N PRO A 115 -13.05 7.85 2.13
CA PRO A 115 -13.56 6.86 1.18
C PRO A 115 -13.29 5.43 1.68
N TYR A 116 -13.86 5.06 2.83
CA TYR A 116 -13.59 3.78 3.49
C TYR A 116 -13.87 2.58 2.58
N GLN A 117 -15.03 2.55 1.92
CA GLN A 117 -15.43 1.42 1.08
C GLN A 117 -14.50 1.25 -0.13
N GLU A 118 -14.13 2.35 -0.78
CA GLU A 118 -13.22 2.35 -1.93
C GLU A 118 -11.82 1.91 -1.53
N LEU A 119 -11.33 2.38 -0.38
CA LEU A 119 -9.99 2.00 0.13
C LEU A 119 -9.96 0.52 0.51
N MET A 120 -11.00 0.02 1.17
CA MET A 120 -11.08 -1.40 1.53
C MET A 120 -11.35 -2.29 0.33
N GLY A 121 -12.13 -1.84 -0.64
CA GLY A 121 -12.31 -2.52 -1.92
C GLY A 121 -10.98 -2.73 -2.63
N PHE A 122 -10.17 -1.67 -2.73
CA PHE A 122 -8.82 -1.75 -3.30
C PHE A 122 -7.89 -2.69 -2.51
N ALA A 123 -7.92 -2.62 -1.17
CA ALA A 123 -7.08 -3.48 -0.33
C ALA A 123 -7.47 -4.97 -0.46
N ASN A 124 -8.76 -5.27 -0.57
CA ASN A 124 -9.24 -6.63 -0.81
C ASN A 124 -8.85 -7.13 -2.22
N GLU A 125 -8.98 -6.29 -3.26
CA GLU A 125 -8.51 -6.62 -4.61
C GLU A 125 -7.00 -6.93 -4.62
N LEU A 126 -6.20 -6.19 -3.86
CA LEU A 126 -4.78 -6.46 -3.70
C LEU A 126 -4.51 -7.83 -3.05
N ALA A 127 -5.31 -8.21 -2.04
CA ALA A 127 -5.22 -9.52 -1.40
C ALA A 127 -5.62 -10.64 -2.38
N ASP A 128 -6.71 -10.48 -3.11
CA ASP A 128 -7.20 -11.44 -4.12
C ASP A 128 -6.18 -11.67 -5.25
N ASN A 129 -5.36 -10.66 -5.54
CA ASN A 129 -4.25 -10.73 -6.50
C ASN A 129 -2.92 -11.24 -5.87
N GLY A 130 -2.98 -11.91 -4.71
CA GLY A 130 -1.81 -12.49 -4.04
C GLY A 130 -0.83 -11.44 -3.50
N PHE A 131 -1.34 -10.27 -3.10
CA PHE A 131 -0.56 -9.15 -2.57
C PHE A 131 0.49 -8.58 -3.54
N VAL A 132 0.22 -8.69 -4.84
CA VAL A 132 1.06 -8.12 -5.90
C VAL A 132 0.36 -6.92 -6.52
N TYR A 133 0.99 -5.76 -6.42
CA TYR A 133 0.55 -4.55 -7.11
C TYR A 133 1.33 -4.37 -8.41
N SER A 134 0.62 -4.40 -9.53
CA SER A 134 1.20 -4.30 -10.86
C SER A 134 0.75 -3.02 -11.57
N TRP A 135 1.68 -2.33 -12.23
CA TRP A 135 1.35 -1.14 -13.03
C TRP A 135 2.26 -1.00 -14.26
N PRO A 136 1.76 -0.43 -15.35
CA PRO A 136 2.59 -0.10 -16.49
C PRO A 136 3.54 1.06 -16.12
N PHE A 137 4.84 0.80 -16.28
CA PHE A 137 5.87 1.81 -16.04
C PHE A 137 6.13 2.65 -17.30
N LYS A 138 6.27 1.99 -18.47
CA LYS A 138 6.57 2.64 -19.76
C LYS A 138 6.08 1.78 -20.91
N ASN A 139 5.64 2.44 -21.99
CA ASN A 139 5.39 1.81 -23.27
C ASN A 139 6.29 2.45 -24.33
N VAL A 140 6.96 1.62 -25.12
CA VAL A 140 7.85 2.07 -26.20
C VAL A 140 7.41 1.38 -27.50
N THR A 141 7.40 2.15 -28.60
CA THR A 141 7.16 1.59 -29.93
C THR A 141 8.46 1.69 -30.72
N LEU A 142 9.03 0.56 -31.08
CA LEU A 142 10.21 0.42 -31.91
C LEU A 142 9.74 0.28 -33.37
N ARG A 143 9.58 1.40 -34.05
CA ARG A 143 8.93 1.46 -35.39
C ARG A 143 9.70 0.68 -36.45
N ASP A 144 11.02 0.79 -36.44
CA ASP A 144 11.89 0.14 -37.41
C ASP A 144 11.88 -1.40 -37.30
N TYR A 145 11.52 -1.91 -36.12
CA TYR A 145 11.41 -3.35 -35.86
C TYR A 145 9.96 -3.85 -35.84
N GLY A 146 8.97 -2.96 -36.01
CA GLY A 146 7.55 -3.35 -35.92
C GLY A 146 7.11 -3.83 -34.55
N LEU A 147 7.84 -3.46 -33.48
CA LEU A 147 7.60 -3.94 -32.10
C LEU A 147 6.97 -2.87 -31.21
N LYS A 148 6.12 -3.33 -30.30
CA LYS A 148 5.68 -2.59 -29.11
C LYS A 148 6.25 -3.26 -27.89
N VAL A 149 6.87 -2.49 -27.00
CA VAL A 149 7.46 -3.00 -25.75
C VAL A 149 6.73 -2.35 -24.57
N LYS A 150 6.22 -3.18 -23.66
CA LYS A 150 5.63 -2.75 -22.39
C LYS A 150 6.60 -3.09 -21.26
N PHE A 151 6.88 -2.10 -20.43
CA PHE A 151 7.58 -2.28 -19.17
C PHE A 151 6.52 -2.26 -18.05
N ILE A 152 6.47 -3.30 -17.26
CA ILE A 152 5.54 -3.48 -16.15
C ILE A 152 6.35 -3.58 -14.88
N SER A 153 5.96 -2.83 -13.87
CA SER A 153 6.51 -2.94 -12.53
C SER A 153 5.54 -3.71 -11.65
N GLU A 154 6.05 -4.62 -10.85
CA GLU A 154 5.30 -5.36 -9.84
C GLU A 154 5.97 -5.20 -8.49
N LEU A 155 5.18 -4.96 -7.47
CA LEU A 155 5.62 -4.78 -6.09
C LEU A 155 4.82 -5.72 -5.20
N SER A 156 5.52 -6.54 -4.42
CA SER A 156 4.98 -7.42 -3.40
C SER A 156 5.59 -7.12 -2.02
N SER A 157 5.23 -7.90 -1.01
CA SER A 157 5.86 -7.83 0.32
C SER A 157 7.32 -8.28 0.33
N ARG A 158 7.78 -8.96 -0.72
CA ARG A 158 9.12 -9.55 -0.82
C ARG A 158 9.98 -8.86 -1.87
N ASP A 159 9.37 -8.57 -3.03
CA ASP A 159 10.12 -8.28 -4.24
C ASP A 159 9.56 -7.07 -4.98
N TYR A 160 10.46 -6.43 -5.70
CA TYR A 160 10.14 -5.46 -6.72
C TYR A 160 10.67 -5.96 -8.06
N VAL A 161 9.77 -6.31 -8.96
CA VAL A 161 10.09 -6.98 -10.22
C VAL A 161 9.78 -6.09 -11.42
N PHE A 162 10.69 -6.03 -12.38
CA PHE A 162 10.44 -5.45 -13.69
C PHE A 162 10.19 -6.56 -14.71
N LYS A 163 9.06 -6.46 -15.41
CA LYS A 163 8.72 -7.34 -16.53
C LYS A 163 8.77 -6.55 -17.83
N LEU A 164 9.38 -7.13 -18.83
CA LEU A 164 9.39 -6.61 -20.19
C LEU A 164 8.56 -7.56 -21.06
N GLN A 165 7.59 -7.01 -21.77
CA GLN A 165 6.76 -7.71 -22.75
C GLN A 165 6.93 -7.07 -24.12
N ALA A 166 7.40 -7.82 -25.10
CA ALA A 166 7.45 -7.37 -26.47
C ALA A 166 6.34 -7.99 -27.31
N PHE A 167 5.69 -7.19 -28.13
CA PHE A 167 4.59 -7.56 -29.00
C PHE A 167 4.91 -7.15 -30.43
N GLU A 168 4.65 -8.01 -31.39
CA GLU A 168 4.60 -7.57 -32.77
C GLU A 168 3.41 -6.64 -32.99
N LYS A 169 3.59 -5.61 -33.81
CA LYS A 169 2.57 -4.58 -34.02
C LYS A 169 1.23 -5.12 -34.51
N LYS A 170 1.24 -6.28 -35.18
CA LYS A 170 0.04 -6.97 -35.72
C LYS A 170 -0.45 -8.14 -34.86
N ASN A 171 0.29 -8.51 -33.81
CA ASN A 171 -0.05 -9.65 -32.93
C ASN A 171 -0.20 -9.17 -31.49
N PRO A 172 -1.37 -9.34 -30.84
CA PRO A 172 -1.59 -8.93 -29.46
C PRO A 172 -0.90 -9.82 -28.42
N ASN A 173 -0.44 -11.02 -28.83
CA ASN A 173 0.26 -11.93 -27.91
C ASN A 173 1.74 -11.48 -27.76
N PRO A 174 2.29 -11.51 -26.55
CA PRO A 174 3.71 -11.19 -26.36
C PRO A 174 4.59 -12.25 -27.02
N CYS A 175 5.57 -11.80 -27.82
CA CYS A 175 6.55 -12.69 -28.44
C CYS A 175 7.81 -12.87 -27.58
N LEU A 176 8.02 -12.01 -26.59
CA LEU A 176 9.12 -12.11 -25.64
C LEU A 176 8.64 -11.65 -24.26
N LEU A 177 8.95 -12.42 -23.22
CA LEU A 177 8.79 -12.08 -21.82
C LEU A 177 10.16 -12.14 -21.15
N TYR A 178 10.55 -11.04 -20.53
CA TYR A 178 11.75 -10.98 -19.69
C TYR A 178 11.35 -10.46 -18.31
N THR A 179 11.80 -11.15 -17.26
CA THR A 179 11.67 -10.73 -15.86
C THR A 179 13.07 -10.57 -15.28
N SER A 180 13.33 -9.49 -14.55
CA SER A 180 14.50 -9.33 -13.70
C SER A 180 14.02 -9.30 -12.25
N ASP A 181 14.63 -10.12 -11.45
CA ASP A 181 14.50 -10.10 -10.00
C ASP A 181 15.32 -8.95 -9.41
#